data_922eda7e607d4bc69283031e339ad4a3
#
_entry.id   922eda7e607d4bc69283031e339ad4a3
#
_cell.length_a   1.000
_cell.length_b   1.000
_cell.length_c   1.000
_cell.angle_alpha   90.00
_cell.angle_beta   90.00
_cell.angle_gamma   90.00
#
_symmetry.space_group_name_H-M   'P 1'
#
loop_
_entity.id
_entity.type
_entity.pdbx_description
1 polymer ?
#
loop_
_entity_poly.entity_id
_entity_poly.type
_entity_poly.pdbx_seq_one_letter_code
_entity_poly.pdbx_strand_id
1 'polypeptide(L)'
;MKYSRMLTAIDSHTCGEAARLIIGGFTKFPGKTMAEKKIYLEEHEDNLRKAVMLEARGHQDMFGAFICEPVHDEADYGIIFMDSGGYLNMCGHNTIAAMTAAVECGWVHVKPGEREVSVVQDAPAGIIRGHVHLKDDYVVDSVSFDNVESFLYKENVEVDVPELGKKIHCDISFGGSFFAILPATEVDLDICPENASKFSKIGLIIRD
;
A
#
# COMPACT_ATOMS: atom_id res chain seq x y z
N MET A 1 30.41 -18.41 2.50
CA MET A 1 29.52 -17.26 2.20
C MET A 1 28.95 -16.77 3.54
N LYS A 2 28.89 -15.48 3.78
CA LYS A 2 28.34 -14.91 5.03
C LYS A 2 27.06 -14.16 4.67
N TYR A 3 25.92 -14.61 5.20
CA TYR A 3 24.64 -13.94 5.04
C TYR A 3 24.43 -12.94 6.18
N SER A 4 23.91 -11.76 5.86
CA SER A 4 23.52 -10.76 6.87
C SER A 4 22.09 -10.99 7.35
N ARG A 5 21.20 -11.41 6.43
CA ARG A 5 19.77 -11.67 6.70
C ARG A 5 19.17 -12.59 5.63
N MET A 6 18.12 -13.30 5.97
CA MET A 6 17.26 -14.06 5.06
C MET A 6 15.83 -13.56 5.26
N LEU A 7 15.15 -13.20 4.19
CA LEU A 7 13.74 -12.79 4.19
C LEU A 7 12.91 -13.82 3.44
N THR A 8 11.69 -14.07 3.91
CA THR A 8 10.70 -14.88 3.22
C THR A 8 9.64 -13.96 2.64
N ALA A 9 9.29 -14.14 1.38
CA ALA A 9 8.32 -13.31 0.68
C ALA A 9 7.33 -14.14 -0.12
N ILE A 10 6.14 -13.58 -0.34
CA ILE A 10 5.14 -14.02 -1.31
C ILE A 10 5.07 -12.92 -2.36
N ASP A 11 5.35 -13.27 -3.62
CA ASP A 11 5.20 -12.36 -4.74
C ASP A 11 3.89 -12.66 -5.47
N SER A 12 3.13 -11.62 -5.74
CA SER A 12 1.86 -11.66 -6.45
C SER A 12 1.63 -10.38 -7.25
N HIS A 13 0.49 -10.24 -7.86
CA HIS A 13 0.04 -8.98 -8.46
C HIS A 13 -1.48 -8.84 -8.36
N THR A 14 -1.95 -7.60 -8.30
CA THR A 14 -3.38 -7.25 -8.41
C THR A 14 -3.58 -6.52 -9.72
N CYS A 15 -4.24 -7.16 -10.68
CA CYS A 15 -4.46 -6.63 -12.04
C CYS A 15 -3.19 -6.13 -12.75
N GLY A 16 -2.04 -6.79 -12.49
CA GLY A 16 -0.74 -6.43 -13.07
C GLY A 16 0.16 -5.57 -12.18
N GLU A 17 -0.38 -4.93 -11.15
CA GLU A 17 0.41 -4.15 -10.18
C GLU A 17 1.08 -5.08 -9.17
N ALA A 18 2.41 -5.00 -9.09
CA ALA A 18 3.22 -5.90 -8.28
C ALA A 18 2.94 -5.75 -6.77
N ALA A 19 2.97 -6.88 -6.06
CA ALA A 19 2.80 -6.94 -4.61
C ALA A 19 3.74 -7.98 -4.00
N ARG A 20 4.75 -7.53 -3.25
CA ARG A 20 5.67 -8.38 -2.49
C ARG A 20 5.37 -8.33 -1.01
N LEU A 21 4.86 -9.40 -0.46
CA LEU A 21 4.55 -9.52 0.96
C LEU A 21 5.73 -10.17 1.69
N ILE A 22 6.40 -9.44 2.57
CA ILE A 22 7.47 -9.97 3.40
C ILE A 22 6.83 -10.57 4.66
N ILE A 23 6.90 -11.89 4.77
CA ILE A 23 6.20 -12.66 5.80
C ILE A 23 7.13 -13.23 6.88
N GLY A 24 8.44 -13.00 6.76
CA GLY A 24 9.41 -13.49 7.75
C GLY A 24 10.83 -13.08 7.47
N GLY A 25 11.71 -13.39 8.45
CA GLY A 25 13.13 -13.04 8.39
C GLY A 25 13.47 -11.70 9.05
N PHE A 26 12.54 -11.13 9.80
CA PHE A 26 12.70 -9.91 10.60
C PHE A 26 12.21 -10.14 12.03
N THR A 27 12.63 -9.27 12.94
CA THR A 27 12.17 -9.26 14.33
C THR A 27 10.88 -8.46 14.45
N LYS A 28 10.20 -8.59 15.60
CA LYS A 28 9.06 -7.76 15.96
C LYS A 28 9.39 -6.27 15.83
N PHE A 29 8.55 -5.53 15.14
CA PHE A 29 8.73 -4.09 15.03
C PHE A 29 8.20 -3.39 16.30
N PRO A 30 9.03 -2.57 16.97
CA PRO A 30 8.58 -1.78 18.11
C PRO A 30 7.51 -0.77 17.71
N GLY A 31 6.56 -0.52 18.61
CA GLY A 31 5.49 0.46 18.42
C GLY A 31 4.20 0.03 19.10
N LYS A 32 3.46 1.00 19.66
CA LYS A 32 2.15 0.82 20.30
C LYS A 32 1.01 0.99 19.30
N THR A 33 1.31 1.50 18.11
CA THR A 33 0.39 1.66 16.98
C THR A 33 1.08 1.17 15.71
N MET A 34 0.30 0.85 14.69
CA MET A 34 0.86 0.49 13.39
C MET A 34 1.61 1.66 12.74
N ALA A 35 1.17 2.89 13.00
CA ALA A 35 1.89 4.09 12.56
C ALA A 35 3.28 4.20 13.22
N GLU A 36 3.40 3.94 14.53
CA GLU A 36 4.70 3.91 15.22
C GLU A 36 5.62 2.80 14.68
N LYS A 37 5.09 1.62 14.39
CA LYS A 37 5.85 0.53 13.76
C LYS A 37 6.36 0.92 12.37
N LYS A 38 5.55 1.65 11.58
CA LYS A 38 5.96 2.21 10.28
C LYS A 38 7.11 3.20 10.45
N ILE A 39 7.00 4.16 11.37
CA ILE A 39 8.04 5.14 11.67
C ILE A 39 9.34 4.44 12.09
N TYR A 40 9.26 3.42 12.95
CA TYR A 40 10.42 2.64 13.35
C TYR A 40 11.13 2.02 12.14
N LEU A 41 10.39 1.42 11.20
CA LEU A 41 10.97 0.86 9.99
C LEU A 41 11.65 1.93 9.13
N GLU A 42 11.03 3.09 8.98
CA GLU A 42 11.54 4.21 8.21
C GLU A 42 12.85 4.76 8.78
N GLU A 43 12.92 4.91 10.10
CA GLU A 43 14.07 5.51 10.78
C GLU A 43 15.23 4.52 11.04
N HIS A 44 14.94 3.22 11.25
CA HIS A 44 15.92 2.28 11.76
C HIS A 44 16.19 1.07 10.85
N GLU A 45 15.23 0.68 9.99
CA GLU A 45 15.32 -0.54 9.19
C GLU A 45 14.99 -0.32 7.70
N ASP A 46 15.06 0.92 7.19
CA ASP A 46 14.74 1.24 5.79
C ASP A 46 15.62 0.50 4.77
N ASN A 47 16.78 0.00 5.20
CA ASN A 47 17.62 -0.91 4.43
C ASN A 47 16.88 -2.21 4.03
N LEU A 48 15.90 -2.66 4.81
CA LEU A 48 15.07 -3.83 4.45
C LEU A 48 14.19 -3.52 3.25
N ARG A 49 13.46 -2.39 3.29
CA ARG A 49 12.64 -1.94 2.17
C ARG A 49 13.51 -1.78 0.91
N LYS A 50 14.61 -1.02 1.00
CA LYS A 50 15.53 -0.82 -0.12
C LYS A 50 16.03 -2.14 -0.71
N ALA A 51 16.33 -3.13 0.14
CA ALA A 51 16.82 -4.42 -0.31
C ALA A 51 15.81 -5.23 -1.11
N VAL A 52 14.51 -5.02 -0.94
CA VAL A 52 13.44 -5.82 -1.56
C VAL A 52 12.59 -5.04 -2.57
N MET A 53 12.60 -3.70 -2.51
CA MET A 53 11.82 -2.84 -3.41
C MET A 53 12.67 -2.23 -4.54
N LEU A 54 13.99 -2.11 -4.36
CA LEU A 54 14.89 -1.52 -5.36
C LEU A 54 15.68 -2.61 -6.10
N GLU A 55 16.32 -2.19 -7.21
CA GLU A 55 17.25 -3.03 -7.96
C GLU A 55 18.35 -3.64 -7.04
N ALA A 56 18.69 -4.90 -7.16
CA ALA A 56 18.37 -5.87 -8.24
C ALA A 56 17.18 -6.81 -7.92
N ARG A 57 16.46 -6.63 -6.81
CA ARG A 57 15.35 -7.52 -6.40
C ARG A 57 13.95 -6.90 -6.58
N GLY A 58 13.90 -5.60 -6.71
CA GLY A 58 12.71 -4.84 -7.07
C GLY A 58 12.92 -4.03 -8.33
N HIS A 59 12.09 -3.04 -8.56
CA HIS A 59 12.14 -2.12 -9.69
C HIS A 59 11.52 -0.77 -9.29
N GLN A 60 11.52 0.21 -10.21
CA GLN A 60 11.04 1.56 -9.93
C GLN A 60 9.57 1.58 -9.45
N ASP A 61 8.71 0.73 -10.01
CA ASP A 61 7.29 0.67 -9.69
C ASP A 61 6.95 -0.51 -8.76
N MET A 62 7.91 -0.95 -7.94
CA MET A 62 7.72 -2.08 -7.02
C MET A 62 6.94 -1.64 -5.79
N PHE A 63 5.89 -2.39 -5.47
CA PHE A 63 5.11 -2.27 -4.25
C PHE A 63 5.20 -3.54 -3.40
N GLY A 64 4.99 -3.38 -2.10
CA GLY A 64 4.97 -4.50 -1.17
C GLY A 64 4.51 -4.11 0.22
N ALA A 65 4.63 -5.05 1.14
CA ALA A 65 4.31 -4.82 2.54
C ALA A 65 5.08 -5.78 3.46
N PHE A 66 5.30 -5.37 4.70
CA PHE A 66 5.64 -6.28 5.79
C PHE A 66 4.35 -6.78 6.45
N ILE A 67 4.22 -8.10 6.57
CA ILE A 67 3.16 -8.73 7.35
C ILE A 67 3.71 -9.00 8.75
N CYS A 68 3.11 -8.41 9.75
CA CYS A 68 3.61 -8.44 11.13
C CYS A 68 2.45 -8.68 12.12
N GLU A 69 2.78 -8.71 13.42
CA GLU A 69 1.76 -8.77 14.45
C GLU A 69 0.91 -7.49 14.47
N PRO A 70 -0.41 -7.60 14.54
CA PRO A 70 -1.29 -6.45 14.68
C PRO A 70 -1.13 -5.79 16.05
N VAL A 71 -1.68 -4.60 16.22
CA VAL A 71 -1.81 -3.92 17.51
C VAL A 71 -3.22 -4.10 18.08
N HIS A 72 -4.22 -4.16 17.20
CA HIS A 72 -5.60 -4.37 17.58
C HIS A 72 -5.94 -5.87 17.61
N ASP A 73 -6.54 -6.32 18.71
CA ASP A 73 -6.86 -7.74 18.93
C ASP A 73 -7.90 -8.32 17.94
N GLU A 74 -8.67 -7.46 17.28
CA GLU A 74 -9.66 -7.86 16.29
C GLU A 74 -9.06 -8.18 14.90
N ALA A 75 -7.80 -7.80 14.68
CA ALA A 75 -7.16 -7.98 13.39
C ALA A 75 -6.46 -9.36 13.29
N ASP A 76 -6.60 -9.98 12.13
CA ASP A 76 -5.95 -11.25 11.82
C ASP A 76 -4.42 -11.09 11.67
N TYR A 77 -3.99 -9.93 11.13
CA TYR A 77 -2.58 -9.57 10.98
C TYR A 77 -2.40 -8.05 10.88
N GLY A 78 -1.17 -7.61 11.16
CA GLY A 78 -0.71 -6.25 10.89
C GLY A 78 -0.02 -6.14 9.54
N ILE A 79 -0.17 -5.00 8.86
CA ILE A 79 0.45 -4.74 7.57
C ILE A 79 1.10 -3.35 7.55
N ILE A 80 2.32 -3.25 7.02
CA ILE A 80 3.00 -1.98 6.80
C ILE A 80 3.39 -1.91 5.33
N PHE A 81 2.70 -1.07 4.58
CA PHE A 81 2.90 -0.92 3.15
C PHE A 81 4.18 -0.15 2.83
N MET A 82 4.79 -0.51 1.71
CA MET A 82 5.99 0.13 1.19
C MET A 82 6.02 0.10 -0.34
N ASP A 83 6.76 1.02 -0.90
CA ASP A 83 7.07 1.07 -2.32
C ASP A 83 8.56 1.37 -2.55
N SER A 84 8.93 1.63 -3.79
CA SER A 84 10.31 2.03 -4.14
C SER A 84 10.72 3.36 -3.50
N GLY A 85 9.77 4.27 -3.22
CA GLY A 85 10.00 5.60 -2.66
C GLY A 85 10.00 5.65 -1.13
N GLY A 86 9.20 4.82 -0.45
CA GLY A 86 9.04 4.91 1.00
C GLY A 86 8.02 3.94 1.59
N TYR A 87 7.43 4.38 2.71
CA TYR A 87 6.36 3.66 3.40
C TYR A 87 5.04 4.40 3.25
N LEU A 88 3.95 3.63 3.17
CA LEU A 88 2.61 4.13 2.96
C LEU A 88 1.70 3.82 4.16
N ASN A 89 0.68 4.63 4.36
CA ASN A 89 -0.30 4.37 5.42
C ASN A 89 -1.37 3.37 4.97
N MET A 90 -1.72 3.40 3.67
CA MET A 90 -2.70 2.51 3.06
C MET A 90 -2.33 2.27 1.59
N CYS A 91 -2.61 1.05 1.10
CA CYS A 91 -2.41 0.68 -0.30
C CYS A 91 -3.48 -0.35 -0.70
N GLY A 92 -4.33 0.02 -1.68
CA GLY A 92 -5.49 -0.80 -2.07
C GLY A 92 -5.11 -2.13 -2.72
N HIS A 93 -4.24 -2.12 -3.73
CA HIS A 93 -3.86 -3.35 -4.43
C HIS A 93 -3.05 -4.32 -3.54
N ASN A 94 -2.19 -3.80 -2.65
CA ASN A 94 -1.50 -4.64 -1.66
C ASN A 94 -2.46 -5.19 -0.59
N THR A 95 -3.53 -4.47 -0.25
CA THR A 95 -4.61 -4.99 0.62
C THR A 95 -5.27 -6.21 -0.03
N ILE A 96 -5.64 -6.11 -1.30
CA ILE A 96 -6.22 -7.24 -2.06
C ILE A 96 -5.24 -8.42 -2.09
N ALA A 97 -3.98 -8.17 -2.41
CA ALA A 97 -2.94 -9.20 -2.44
C ALA A 97 -2.72 -9.86 -1.08
N ALA A 98 -2.67 -9.08 0.01
CA ALA A 98 -2.46 -9.60 1.37
C ALA A 98 -3.66 -10.42 1.87
N MET A 99 -4.88 -9.99 1.62
CA MET A 99 -6.10 -10.73 1.97
C MET A 99 -6.23 -12.02 1.17
N THR A 100 -5.86 -11.99 -0.12
CA THR A 100 -5.76 -13.20 -0.94
C THR A 100 -4.74 -14.18 -0.34
N ALA A 101 -3.54 -13.71 -0.03
CA ALA A 101 -2.51 -14.54 0.59
C ALA A 101 -2.92 -15.05 1.98
N ALA A 102 -3.62 -14.25 2.79
CA ALA A 102 -4.09 -14.65 4.11
C ALA A 102 -5.03 -15.87 4.04
N VAL A 103 -5.86 -15.94 3.02
CA VAL A 103 -6.76 -17.07 2.80
C VAL A 103 -6.03 -18.23 2.13
N GLU A 104 -5.38 -18.02 0.99
CA GLU A 104 -4.76 -19.08 0.21
C GLU A 104 -3.54 -19.74 0.90
N CYS A 105 -2.83 -19.00 1.75
CA CYS A 105 -1.75 -19.53 2.58
C CYS A 105 -2.21 -20.04 3.96
N GLY A 106 -3.52 -19.98 4.25
CA GLY A 106 -4.11 -20.53 5.47
C GLY A 106 -3.80 -19.74 6.76
N TRP A 107 -3.55 -18.43 6.65
CA TRP A 107 -3.42 -17.56 7.85
C TRP A 107 -4.78 -17.33 8.49
N VAL A 108 -5.83 -17.31 7.67
CA VAL A 108 -7.23 -17.24 8.10
C VAL A 108 -7.91 -18.55 7.80
N HIS A 109 -8.69 -19.04 8.77
CA HIS A 109 -9.36 -20.32 8.64
C HIS A 109 -10.61 -20.21 7.75
N VAL A 110 -10.71 -21.09 6.75
CA VAL A 110 -11.86 -21.26 5.86
C VAL A 110 -12.60 -22.53 6.25
N LYS A 111 -13.92 -22.44 6.50
CA LYS A 111 -14.75 -23.62 6.74
C LYS A 111 -15.09 -24.29 5.41
N PRO A 112 -15.19 -25.64 5.38
CA PRO A 112 -15.57 -26.36 4.17
C PRO A 112 -16.89 -25.83 3.57
N GLY A 113 -16.86 -25.46 2.29
CA GLY A 113 -18.02 -24.94 1.56
C GLY A 113 -18.33 -23.46 1.80
N GLU A 114 -17.55 -22.74 2.58
CA GLU A 114 -17.66 -21.30 2.76
C GLU A 114 -17.36 -20.58 1.44
N ARG A 115 -18.14 -19.56 1.11
CA ARG A 115 -17.97 -18.80 -0.15
C ARG A 115 -17.54 -17.36 0.06
N GLU A 116 -17.51 -16.91 1.30
CA GLU A 116 -17.02 -15.59 1.69
C GLU A 116 -16.38 -15.69 3.07
N VAL A 117 -15.20 -15.10 3.19
CA VAL A 117 -14.42 -15.04 4.45
C VAL A 117 -14.13 -13.58 4.76
N SER A 118 -14.42 -13.17 5.98
CA SER A 118 -13.99 -11.85 6.48
C SER A 118 -12.55 -11.92 6.93
N VAL A 119 -11.75 -10.94 6.48
CA VAL A 119 -10.35 -10.77 6.87
C VAL A 119 -10.14 -9.36 7.38
N VAL A 120 -9.58 -9.22 8.56
CA VAL A 120 -9.33 -7.93 9.21
C VAL A 120 -7.84 -7.66 9.26
N GLN A 121 -7.38 -6.59 8.63
CA GLN A 121 -5.99 -6.16 8.69
C GLN A 121 -5.85 -4.86 9.46
N ASP A 122 -4.76 -4.76 10.23
CA ASP A 122 -4.36 -3.58 10.98
C ASP A 122 -3.27 -2.84 10.22
N ALA A 123 -3.58 -1.64 9.72
CA ALA A 123 -2.68 -0.83 8.90
C ALA A 123 -2.33 0.49 9.59
N PRO A 124 -1.29 1.21 9.17
CA PRO A 124 -0.98 2.53 9.72
C PRO A 124 -2.12 3.55 9.60
N ALA A 125 -2.99 3.42 8.60
CA ALA A 125 -4.17 4.27 8.43
C ALA A 125 -5.33 3.86 9.36
N GLY A 126 -5.33 2.63 9.88
CA GLY A 126 -6.40 2.07 10.72
C GLY A 126 -6.80 0.66 10.30
N ILE A 127 -7.90 0.18 10.86
CA ILE A 127 -8.45 -1.14 10.56
C ILE A 127 -9.12 -1.15 9.18
N ILE A 128 -8.77 -2.15 8.39
CA ILE A 128 -9.37 -2.43 7.08
C ILE A 128 -10.09 -3.78 7.15
N ARG A 129 -11.34 -3.82 6.75
CA ARG A 129 -12.18 -5.03 6.78
C ARG A 129 -12.40 -5.54 5.37
N GLY A 130 -11.92 -6.73 5.09
CA GLY A 130 -12.03 -7.38 3.80
C GLY A 130 -13.10 -8.44 3.73
N HIS A 131 -13.67 -8.58 2.55
CA HIS A 131 -14.60 -9.61 2.16
C HIS A 131 -13.95 -10.40 1.01
N VAL A 132 -13.44 -11.57 1.35
CA VAL A 132 -12.73 -12.45 0.39
C VAL A 132 -13.73 -13.45 -0.15
N HIS A 133 -14.08 -13.31 -1.43
CA HIS A 133 -14.99 -14.23 -2.10
C HIS A 133 -14.22 -15.44 -2.64
N LEU A 134 -14.76 -16.63 -2.39
CA LEU A 134 -14.11 -17.89 -2.73
C LEU A 134 -14.77 -18.58 -3.90
N LYS A 135 -13.95 -18.99 -4.86
CA LYS A 135 -14.34 -19.87 -5.96
C LYS A 135 -14.43 -21.32 -5.50
N ASP A 136 -13.51 -21.74 -4.66
CA ASP A 136 -13.43 -23.06 -4.01
C ASP A 136 -12.76 -22.93 -2.66
N ASP A 137 -12.68 -23.99 -1.86
CA ASP A 137 -12.02 -23.98 -0.56
C ASP A 137 -10.56 -23.49 -0.72
N TYR A 138 -10.22 -22.40 -0.02
CA TYR A 138 -8.91 -21.72 -0.12
C TYR A 138 -8.51 -21.23 -1.53
N VAL A 139 -9.46 -21.06 -2.44
CA VAL A 139 -9.22 -20.48 -3.77
C VAL A 139 -9.99 -19.19 -3.90
N VAL A 140 -9.29 -18.07 -3.89
CA VAL A 140 -9.88 -16.74 -3.95
C VAL A 140 -10.34 -16.41 -5.38
N ASP A 141 -11.56 -15.90 -5.51
CA ASP A 141 -12.10 -15.35 -6.75
C ASP A 141 -11.89 -13.83 -6.83
N SER A 142 -12.26 -13.14 -5.77
CA SER A 142 -12.16 -11.68 -5.68
C SER A 142 -12.11 -11.22 -4.24
N VAL A 143 -11.63 -9.98 -4.05
CA VAL A 143 -11.57 -9.30 -2.76
C VAL A 143 -12.21 -7.93 -2.88
N SER A 144 -13.12 -7.62 -1.97
CA SER A 144 -13.58 -6.26 -1.69
C SER A 144 -13.22 -5.89 -0.26
N PHE A 145 -13.13 -4.61 0.06
CA PHE A 145 -12.81 -4.16 1.42
C PHE A 145 -13.42 -2.81 1.75
N ASP A 146 -13.75 -2.64 3.01
CA ASP A 146 -14.12 -1.35 3.59
C ASP A 146 -12.84 -0.65 4.05
N ASN A 147 -12.51 0.44 3.37
CA ASN A 147 -11.37 1.27 3.69
C ASN A 147 -11.67 2.15 4.92
N VAL A 148 -10.62 2.79 5.47
CA VAL A 148 -10.80 3.88 6.43
C VAL A 148 -11.64 5.00 5.81
N GLU A 149 -12.31 5.78 6.68
CA GLU A 149 -13.14 6.89 6.23
C GLU A 149 -12.36 7.86 5.33
N SER A 150 -13.00 8.27 4.24
CA SER A 150 -12.47 9.28 3.32
C SER A 150 -13.15 10.61 3.53
N PHE A 151 -12.42 11.70 3.37
CA PHE A 151 -12.96 13.05 3.51
C PHE A 151 -12.20 14.08 2.66
N LEU A 152 -12.91 15.12 2.28
CA LEU A 152 -12.33 16.32 1.68
C LEU A 152 -11.76 17.19 2.79
N TYR A 153 -10.44 17.37 2.80
CA TYR A 153 -9.73 18.17 3.81
C TYR A 153 -9.74 19.66 3.46
N LYS A 154 -9.44 20.00 2.20
CA LYS A 154 -9.51 21.36 1.67
C LYS A 154 -9.96 21.33 0.22
N GLU A 155 -10.82 22.27 -0.14
CA GLU A 155 -11.33 22.45 -1.49
C GLU A 155 -10.70 23.66 -2.17
N ASN A 156 -10.43 23.55 -3.47
CA ASN A 156 -9.98 24.62 -4.34
C ASN A 156 -8.77 25.39 -3.80
N VAL A 157 -7.73 24.65 -3.37
CA VAL A 157 -6.49 25.26 -2.87
C VAL A 157 -5.67 25.77 -4.03
N GLU A 158 -5.38 27.08 -4.04
CA GLU A 158 -4.46 27.67 -5.00
C GLU A 158 -3.02 27.37 -4.58
N VAL A 159 -2.24 26.80 -5.50
CA VAL A 159 -0.83 26.49 -5.33
C VAL A 159 -0.03 27.20 -6.41
N ASP A 160 0.98 27.96 -6.01
CA ASP A 160 1.93 28.57 -6.95
C ASP A 160 2.98 27.55 -7.34
N VAL A 161 3.13 27.27 -8.63
CA VAL A 161 4.08 26.28 -9.15
C VAL A 161 5.04 27.01 -10.10
N PRO A 162 6.12 27.60 -9.60
CA PRO A 162 7.05 28.41 -10.37
C PRO A 162 7.63 27.65 -11.57
N GLU A 163 7.87 26.35 -11.44
CA GLU A 163 8.40 25.49 -12.50
C GLU A 163 7.45 25.36 -13.68
N LEU A 164 6.13 25.51 -13.44
CA LEU A 164 5.10 25.55 -14.50
C LEU A 164 4.79 26.98 -14.95
N GLY A 165 5.31 27.99 -14.27
CA GLY A 165 5.08 29.40 -14.54
C GLY A 165 3.63 29.84 -14.30
N LYS A 166 2.86 29.11 -13.50
CA LYS A 166 1.45 29.40 -13.23
C LYS A 166 1.01 28.90 -11.86
N LYS A 167 -0.13 29.42 -11.42
CA LYS A 167 -0.89 28.88 -10.29
C LYS A 167 -1.83 27.80 -10.79
N ILE A 168 -2.03 26.79 -9.97
CA ILE A 168 -2.96 25.69 -10.20
C ILE A 168 -3.93 25.58 -9.03
N HIS A 169 -5.05 24.90 -9.24
CA HIS A 169 -6.03 24.63 -8.20
C HIS A 169 -6.16 23.12 -7.97
N CYS A 170 -6.15 22.72 -6.72
CA CYS A 170 -6.33 21.32 -6.35
C CYS A 170 -7.23 21.20 -5.11
N ASP A 171 -7.85 20.03 -4.97
CA ASP A 171 -8.48 19.60 -3.73
C ASP A 171 -7.51 18.72 -2.95
N ILE A 172 -7.52 18.85 -1.62
CA ILE A 172 -6.76 17.98 -0.74
C ILE A 172 -7.73 17.03 -0.04
N SER A 173 -7.61 15.74 -0.33
CA SER A 173 -8.48 14.70 0.21
C SER A 173 -7.68 13.62 0.92
N PHE A 174 -8.35 12.94 1.85
CA PHE A 174 -7.83 11.78 2.57
C PHE A 174 -8.66 10.54 2.26
N GLY A 175 -7.97 9.41 2.02
CA GLY A 175 -8.57 8.09 1.83
C GLY A 175 -7.61 6.99 2.30
N GLY A 176 -6.96 7.22 3.48
CA GLY A 176 -5.87 6.40 4.01
C GLY A 176 -4.50 7.06 3.86
N SER A 177 -4.34 7.89 2.83
CA SER A 177 -3.25 8.85 2.63
C SER A 177 -3.83 10.16 2.13
N PHE A 178 -3.08 11.26 2.26
CA PHE A 178 -3.46 12.54 1.67
C PHE A 178 -3.06 12.61 0.21
N PHE A 179 -3.96 13.16 -0.61
CA PHE A 179 -3.75 13.38 -2.04
C PHE A 179 -4.12 14.80 -2.42
N ALA A 180 -3.28 15.43 -3.23
CA ALA A 180 -3.66 16.61 -4.01
C ALA A 180 -4.33 16.11 -5.30
N ILE A 181 -5.58 16.45 -5.50
CA ILE A 181 -6.40 16.02 -6.64
C ILE A 181 -6.71 17.24 -7.48
N LEU A 182 -6.33 17.20 -8.75
CA LEU A 182 -6.55 18.31 -9.67
C LEU A 182 -7.01 17.81 -11.05
N PRO A 183 -7.82 18.60 -11.78
CA PRO A 183 -8.15 18.31 -13.18
C PRO A 183 -6.88 18.33 -14.03
N ALA A 184 -6.76 17.41 -14.99
CA ALA A 184 -5.61 17.35 -15.90
C ALA A 184 -5.47 18.64 -16.75
N THR A 185 -6.56 19.40 -16.91
CA THR A 185 -6.57 20.71 -17.56
C THR A 185 -5.76 21.78 -16.81
N GLU A 186 -5.57 21.62 -15.50
CA GLU A 186 -4.70 22.51 -14.72
C GLU A 186 -3.24 22.43 -15.16
N VAL A 187 -2.85 21.31 -15.75
CA VAL A 187 -1.49 21.07 -16.26
C VAL A 187 -1.40 20.96 -17.78
N ASP A 188 -2.48 21.33 -18.49
CA ASP A 188 -2.59 21.34 -19.95
C ASP A 188 -2.24 20.00 -20.61
N LEU A 189 -2.65 18.88 -19.99
CA LEU A 189 -2.41 17.52 -20.49
C LEU A 189 -3.71 16.73 -20.59
N ASP A 190 -3.82 15.93 -21.65
CA ASP A 190 -4.83 14.89 -21.77
C ASP A 190 -4.38 13.62 -21.03
N ILE A 191 -5.32 12.95 -20.36
CA ILE A 191 -5.05 11.68 -19.67
C ILE A 191 -4.99 10.57 -20.73
N CYS A 192 -3.77 10.23 -21.13
CA CYS A 192 -3.47 9.15 -22.07
C CYS A 192 -2.11 8.52 -21.75
N PRO A 193 -1.84 7.28 -22.19
CA PRO A 193 -0.58 6.59 -21.92
C PRO A 193 0.66 7.35 -22.39
N GLU A 194 0.56 8.06 -23.52
CA GLU A 194 1.64 8.85 -24.11
C GLU A 194 2.12 10.00 -23.20
N ASN A 195 1.24 10.49 -22.33
CA ASN A 195 1.53 11.55 -21.38
C ASN A 195 1.97 11.05 -20.00
N ALA A 196 2.01 9.74 -19.75
CA ALA A 196 2.34 9.16 -18.43
C ALA A 196 3.65 9.72 -17.83
N SER A 197 4.73 9.76 -18.63
CA SER A 197 6.01 10.32 -18.19
C SER A 197 5.97 11.82 -17.88
N LYS A 198 5.07 12.58 -18.53
CA LYS A 198 4.88 14.01 -18.26
C LYS A 198 4.11 14.19 -16.94
N PHE A 199 3.04 13.40 -16.73
CA PHE A 199 2.30 13.41 -15.48
C PHE A 199 3.19 13.05 -14.29
N SER A 200 4.04 12.03 -14.43
CA SER A 200 4.99 11.65 -13.38
C SER A 200 5.91 12.82 -12.98
N LYS A 201 6.49 13.51 -13.96
CA LYS A 201 7.37 14.67 -13.70
C LYS A 201 6.64 15.83 -13.06
N ILE A 202 5.47 16.19 -13.61
CA ILE A 202 4.65 17.32 -13.13
C ILE A 202 4.11 17.00 -11.73
N GLY A 203 3.66 15.77 -11.48
CA GLY A 203 3.17 15.34 -10.18
C GLY A 203 4.22 15.47 -9.09
N LEU A 204 5.49 15.15 -9.38
CA LEU A 204 6.60 15.36 -8.43
C LEU A 204 6.81 16.86 -8.14
N ILE A 205 6.80 17.71 -9.17
CA ILE A 205 6.95 19.18 -9.01
C ILE A 205 5.82 19.76 -8.14
N ILE A 206 4.58 19.30 -8.34
CA ILE A 206 3.42 19.80 -7.57
C ILE A 206 3.46 19.30 -6.13
N ARG A 207 3.94 18.08 -5.91
CA ARG A 207 4.04 17.48 -4.58
C ARG A 207 5.10 18.16 -3.70
N ASP A 208 6.25 18.50 -4.26
CA ASP A 208 7.43 19.06 -3.57
C ASP A 208 7.28 20.58 -3.36
#